data_9d89e3150e3860e79c7038a72eb39f32
#
_entry.id   9d89e3150e3860e79c7038a72eb39f32
#
_cell.length_a   1.000
_cell.length_b   1.000
_cell.length_c   1.000
_cell.angle_alpha   90.00
_cell.angle_beta   90.00
_cell.angle_gamma   90.00
#
_symmetry.space_group_name_H-M   'P 1'
#
loop_
_entity.id
_entity.type
_entity.pdbx_description
1 polymer ?
#
loop_
_entity_poly.entity_id
_entity_poly.type
_entity_poly.pdbx_seq_one_letter_code
_entity_poly.pdbx_strand_id
1 'polypeptide(L)'
;ANGRTVVEQVVAINSGMPESLLINNGSAAEKKSVIACTADAMEANSGTQLITMTDLASIAPNIRLAGNAEYIADDSLGFPALQRYYGGDFKDVVTIEDDAVAEAVTNGDADCFALNSLNPIIGTARMTILLDDKVMIPSNAVIALVDGTVATPEAIFALDSIGTALTTERLNQMLNEIVNNGADPVVVANAFAEVCIEIEPGH
;
A
#
# COMPACT_ATOMS: atom_id res chain seq x y z
N ALA A 1 2.20 -9.55 16.85
CA ALA A 1 0.82 -9.62 16.41
C ALA A 1 0.86 -9.98 14.92
N ASN A 2 0.47 -11.18 14.58
CA ASN A 2 0.43 -11.62 13.20
C ASN A 2 -0.63 -10.81 12.47
N GLY A 3 -0.28 -10.19 11.34
CA GLY A 3 -1.20 -9.43 10.52
C GLY A 3 -2.38 -10.30 10.12
N ARG A 4 -3.59 -9.82 10.43
CA ARG A 4 -4.81 -10.47 9.97
C ARG A 4 -5.03 -10.10 8.50
N THR A 5 -5.55 -11.03 7.72
CA THR A 5 -6.05 -10.73 6.37
C THR A 5 -7.22 -9.74 6.44
N VAL A 6 -7.54 -9.06 5.33
CA VAL A 6 -8.70 -8.16 5.25
C VAL A 6 -9.98 -8.88 5.71
N VAL A 7 -10.20 -10.12 5.25
CA VAL A 7 -11.38 -10.91 5.61
C VAL A 7 -11.46 -11.17 7.11
N GLU A 8 -10.37 -11.57 7.75
CA GLU A 8 -10.32 -11.79 9.21
C GLU A 8 -10.55 -10.51 9.99
N GLN A 9 -10.07 -9.37 9.50
CA GLN A 9 -10.32 -8.06 10.10
C GLN A 9 -11.79 -7.66 9.98
N VAL A 10 -12.40 -7.78 8.81
CA VAL A 10 -13.82 -7.48 8.56
C VAL A 10 -14.70 -8.31 9.47
N VAL A 11 -14.46 -9.62 9.57
CA VAL A 11 -15.22 -10.52 10.47
C VAL A 11 -15.08 -10.10 11.93
N ALA A 12 -13.86 -9.79 12.37
CA ALA A 12 -13.61 -9.38 13.74
C ALA A 12 -14.26 -8.05 14.10
N ILE A 13 -14.24 -7.07 13.18
CA ILE A 13 -14.86 -5.77 13.39
C ILE A 13 -16.39 -5.93 13.44
N ASN A 14 -16.99 -6.60 12.45
CA ASN A 14 -18.43 -6.79 12.41
C ASN A 14 -18.96 -7.54 13.64
N SER A 15 -18.20 -8.49 14.19
CA SER A 15 -18.61 -9.20 15.42
C SER A 15 -18.62 -8.34 16.68
N GLY A 16 -17.91 -7.21 16.69
CA GLY A 16 -17.85 -6.26 17.81
C GLY A 16 -18.69 -5.01 17.64
N MET A 17 -19.32 -4.83 16.47
CA MET A 17 -20.11 -3.64 16.16
C MET A 17 -21.56 -3.79 16.61
N PRO A 18 -22.28 -2.66 16.85
CA PRO A 18 -23.73 -2.67 17.03
C PRO A 18 -24.43 -3.28 15.79
N GLU A 19 -25.54 -3.98 16.02
CA GLU A 19 -26.31 -4.65 14.93
C GLU A 19 -26.78 -3.67 13.83
N SER A 20 -26.91 -2.38 14.17
CA SER A 20 -27.27 -1.32 13.21
C SER A 20 -26.15 -0.91 12.27
N LEU A 21 -24.91 -1.31 12.54
CA LEU A 21 -23.75 -0.94 11.72
C LEU A 21 -23.08 -2.18 11.17
N LEU A 22 -22.62 -2.09 9.94
CA LEU A 22 -21.82 -3.13 9.31
C LEU A 22 -20.73 -2.51 8.41
N ILE A 23 -19.65 -3.23 8.23
CA ILE A 23 -18.69 -2.94 7.18
C ILE A 23 -18.83 -3.98 6.07
N ASN A 24 -18.65 -3.53 4.83
CA ASN A 24 -18.63 -4.40 3.65
C ASN A 24 -17.35 -5.25 3.59
N ASN A 25 -17.25 -6.07 2.55
CA ASN A 25 -16.07 -6.88 2.26
C ASN A 25 -14.90 -6.01 1.85
N GLY A 26 -14.05 -5.51 2.60
CA GLY A 26 -12.98 -4.57 2.29
C GLY A 26 -12.41 -4.64 0.86
N SER A 27 -11.89 -3.55 0.36
CA SER A 27 -11.34 -3.46 -0.99
C SER A 27 -10.02 -4.23 -1.13
N ALA A 28 -9.61 -4.48 -2.38
CA ALA A 28 -8.27 -4.92 -2.72
C ALA A 28 -7.23 -3.79 -2.61
N ALA A 29 -7.67 -2.53 -2.45
CA ALA A 29 -6.79 -1.40 -2.23
C ALA A 29 -6.38 -1.29 -0.77
N GLU A 30 -5.08 -1.14 -0.55
CA GLU A 30 -4.48 -0.99 0.78
C GLU A 30 -3.63 0.29 0.86
N LYS A 31 -3.82 1.03 1.96
CA LYS A 31 -2.92 2.11 2.35
C LYS A 31 -2.04 1.63 3.48
N LYS A 32 -0.82 1.21 3.19
CA LYS A 32 0.12 0.70 4.19
C LYS A 32 1.55 1.14 3.89
N SER A 33 2.44 1.01 4.87
CA SER A 33 3.87 1.17 4.64
C SER A 33 4.38 0.04 3.74
N VAL A 34 5.24 0.36 2.79
CA VAL A 34 5.90 -0.60 1.90
C VAL A 34 7.38 -0.23 1.75
N ILE A 35 8.21 -1.20 1.42
CA ILE A 35 9.56 -0.93 0.94
C ILE A 35 9.54 -0.98 -0.59
N ALA A 36 9.92 0.12 -1.21
CA ALA A 36 10.03 0.22 -2.66
C ALA A 36 11.48 0.54 -3.05
N CYS A 37 12.04 -0.24 -3.98
CA CYS A 37 13.41 -0.06 -4.47
C CYS A 37 13.42 0.56 -5.86
N THR A 38 14.43 1.39 -6.13
CA THR A 38 14.63 2.04 -7.43
C THR A 38 15.01 1.03 -8.51
N ALA A 39 14.76 1.36 -9.78
CA ALA A 39 15.15 0.50 -10.90
C ALA A 39 16.67 0.24 -10.92
N ASP A 40 17.47 1.25 -10.61
CA ASP A 40 18.93 1.12 -10.54
C ASP A 40 19.39 0.16 -9.45
N ALA A 41 18.73 0.20 -8.27
CA ALA A 41 19.02 -0.74 -7.20
C ALA A 41 18.64 -2.18 -7.58
N MET A 42 17.51 -2.36 -8.29
CA MET A 42 17.09 -3.65 -8.82
C MET A 42 18.08 -4.20 -9.84
N GLU A 43 18.57 -3.37 -10.76
CA GLU A 43 19.55 -3.75 -11.78
C GLU A 43 20.92 -4.09 -11.16
N ALA A 44 21.41 -3.25 -10.24
CA ALA A 44 22.67 -3.48 -9.54
C ALA A 44 22.71 -4.80 -8.76
N ASN A 45 21.53 -5.28 -8.33
CA ASN A 45 21.37 -6.55 -7.61
C ASN A 45 20.67 -7.63 -8.43
N SER A 46 20.69 -7.54 -9.76
CA SER A 46 20.01 -8.47 -10.67
C SER A 46 20.44 -9.92 -10.56
N GLY A 47 21.62 -10.19 -9.99
CA GLY A 47 22.08 -11.53 -9.64
C GLY A 47 21.34 -12.17 -8.46
N THR A 48 20.59 -11.38 -7.69
CA THR A 48 19.73 -11.79 -6.58
C THR A 48 18.31 -11.49 -6.99
N GLN A 49 17.40 -12.46 -6.90
CA GLN A 49 15.99 -12.24 -7.21
C GLN A 49 15.34 -11.42 -6.08
N LEU A 50 15.45 -10.08 -6.16
CA LEU A 50 14.96 -9.15 -5.14
C LEU A 50 13.45 -8.96 -5.31
N ILE A 51 12.66 -9.81 -4.64
CA ILE A 51 11.18 -9.80 -4.71
C ILE A 51 10.59 -9.53 -3.34
N THR A 52 11.22 -10.02 -2.27
CA THR A 52 10.68 -10.01 -0.91
C THR A 52 11.53 -9.16 0.02
N MET A 53 10.97 -8.80 1.18
CA MET A 53 11.76 -8.17 2.25
C MET A 53 12.81 -9.13 2.83
N THR A 54 12.59 -10.46 2.75
CA THR A 54 13.63 -11.44 3.10
C THR A 54 14.82 -11.38 2.12
N ASP A 55 14.57 -11.21 0.82
CA ASP A 55 15.64 -11.04 -0.17
C ASP A 55 16.42 -9.75 0.10
N LEU A 56 15.71 -8.65 0.39
CA LEU A 56 16.32 -7.36 0.75
C LEU A 56 17.27 -7.51 1.95
N ALA A 57 16.84 -8.19 3.00
CA ALA A 57 17.65 -8.40 4.18
C ALA A 57 18.96 -9.17 3.86
N SER A 58 18.92 -10.08 2.88
CA SER A 58 20.11 -10.85 2.47
C SER A 58 21.18 -10.00 1.77
N ILE A 59 20.79 -8.88 1.15
CA ILE A 59 21.69 -7.95 0.46
C ILE A 59 21.83 -6.60 1.18
N ALA A 60 21.25 -6.47 2.37
CA ALA A 60 21.22 -5.23 3.14
C ALA A 60 22.58 -4.49 3.26
N PRO A 61 23.74 -5.18 3.39
CA PRO A 61 25.04 -4.50 3.42
C PRO A 61 25.39 -3.70 2.16
N ASN A 62 24.67 -3.91 1.06
CA ASN A 62 24.84 -3.16 -0.19
C ASN A 62 23.80 -2.05 -0.37
N ILE A 63 22.78 -2.00 0.48
CA ILE A 63 21.58 -1.17 0.31
C ILE A 63 21.58 0.01 1.29
N ARG A 64 21.37 1.20 0.74
CA ARG A 64 20.99 2.40 1.51
C ARG A 64 19.47 2.44 1.58
N LEU A 65 18.93 2.29 2.79
CA LEU A 65 17.48 2.37 3.04
C LEU A 65 17.10 3.77 3.51
N ALA A 66 16.11 4.38 2.89
CA ALA A 66 15.55 5.64 3.34
C ALA A 66 14.15 5.46 3.95
N GLY A 67 13.81 6.33 4.88
CA GLY A 67 12.48 6.48 5.45
C GLY A 67 12.34 7.82 6.15
N ASN A 68 11.10 8.29 6.37
CA ASN A 68 10.89 9.49 7.16
C ASN A 68 11.22 9.27 8.65
N ALA A 69 11.31 10.35 9.42
CA ALA A 69 11.69 10.30 10.82
C ALA A 69 10.75 9.40 11.65
N GLU A 70 9.45 9.38 11.34
CA GLU A 70 8.48 8.53 12.00
C GLU A 70 8.78 7.04 11.75
N TYR A 71 8.98 6.64 10.49
CA TYR A 71 9.33 5.26 10.15
C TYR A 71 10.63 4.81 10.82
N ILE A 72 11.65 5.66 10.84
CA ILE A 72 12.95 5.34 11.48
C ILE A 72 12.79 5.09 12.98
N ALA A 73 11.89 5.81 13.65
CA ALA A 73 11.68 5.74 15.09
C ALA A 73 10.57 4.77 15.55
N ASP A 74 9.70 4.30 14.64
CA ASP A 74 8.56 3.45 15.02
C ASP A 74 9.01 2.02 15.34
N ASP A 75 8.98 1.68 16.64
CA ASP A 75 9.29 0.33 17.13
C ASP A 75 8.31 -0.75 16.65
N SER A 76 7.10 -0.38 16.26
CA SER A 76 6.01 -1.32 15.97
C SER A 76 6.01 -1.77 14.51
N LEU A 77 6.11 -0.85 13.58
CA LEU A 77 5.96 -1.08 12.13
C LEU A 77 7.06 -0.43 11.29
N GLY A 78 7.99 0.29 11.90
CA GLY A 78 9.08 1.00 11.25
C GLY A 78 10.37 0.19 11.12
N PHE A 79 11.48 0.92 11.02
CA PHE A 79 12.80 0.32 10.82
C PHE A 79 13.22 -0.65 11.95
N PRO A 80 13.01 -0.37 13.25
CA PRO A 80 13.30 -1.35 14.31
C PRO A 80 12.49 -2.64 14.17
N ALA A 81 11.23 -2.55 13.71
CA ALA A 81 10.44 -3.73 13.41
C ALA A 81 10.99 -4.49 12.21
N LEU A 82 11.37 -3.79 11.12
CA LEU A 82 12.01 -4.41 9.96
C LEU A 82 13.25 -5.22 10.37
N GLN A 83 14.14 -4.65 11.18
CA GLN A 83 15.30 -5.35 11.68
C GLN A 83 14.95 -6.57 12.54
N ARG A 84 13.92 -6.46 13.37
CA ARG A 84 13.49 -7.55 14.25
C ARG A 84 12.86 -8.72 13.50
N TYR A 85 12.10 -8.45 12.44
CA TYR A 85 11.41 -9.47 11.64
C TYR A 85 12.28 -10.07 10.55
N TYR A 86 13.05 -9.23 9.86
CA TYR A 86 13.81 -9.62 8.67
C TYR A 86 15.31 -9.66 8.92
N GLY A 87 15.82 -8.87 9.85
CA GLY A 87 17.25 -8.67 10.07
C GLY A 87 17.85 -7.76 9.00
N GLY A 88 19.14 -7.88 8.81
CA GLY A 88 19.91 -7.13 7.81
C GLY A 88 20.61 -5.90 8.41
N ASP A 89 21.91 -5.85 8.16
CA ASP A 89 22.74 -4.69 8.48
C ASP A 89 22.83 -3.81 7.22
N PHE A 90 21.92 -2.86 7.08
CA PHE A 90 21.89 -1.97 5.93
C PHE A 90 23.19 -1.15 5.85
N LYS A 91 23.67 -0.92 4.63
CA LYS A 91 24.86 -0.10 4.36
C LYS A 91 24.72 1.29 4.98
N ASP A 92 23.53 1.86 4.88
CA ASP A 92 23.16 3.13 5.49
C ASP A 92 21.65 3.19 5.69
N VAL A 93 21.20 3.96 6.68
CA VAL A 93 19.79 4.26 6.94
C VAL A 93 19.63 5.76 6.99
N VAL A 94 18.99 6.31 5.96
CA VAL A 94 18.91 7.75 5.72
C VAL A 94 17.51 8.26 6.05
N THR A 95 17.44 9.37 6.81
CA THR A 95 16.16 10.05 7.05
C THR A 95 15.86 10.97 5.87
N ILE A 96 14.77 10.68 5.15
CA ILE A 96 14.28 11.48 4.02
C ILE A 96 12.77 11.65 4.22
N GLU A 97 12.32 12.90 4.38
CA GLU A 97 10.91 13.21 4.57
C GLU A 97 10.10 13.01 3.27
N ASP A 98 8.81 12.78 3.41
CA ASP A 98 7.93 12.35 2.32
C ASP A 98 7.91 13.33 1.12
N ASP A 99 8.06 14.62 1.37
CA ASP A 99 8.11 15.69 0.37
C ASP A 99 9.45 15.77 -0.38
N ALA A 100 10.53 15.25 0.21
CA ALA A 100 11.87 15.21 -0.38
C ALA A 100 12.17 13.92 -1.18
N VAL A 101 11.29 12.92 -1.13
CA VAL A 101 11.54 11.60 -1.74
C VAL A 101 11.77 11.69 -3.24
N ALA A 102 11.00 12.52 -3.98
CA ALA A 102 11.15 12.64 -5.42
C ALA A 102 12.52 13.18 -5.83
N GLU A 103 13.04 14.14 -5.08
CA GLU A 103 14.39 14.68 -5.29
C GLU A 103 15.45 13.64 -4.93
N ALA A 104 15.30 12.95 -3.80
CA ALA A 104 16.22 11.92 -3.34
C ALA A 104 16.33 10.74 -4.30
N VAL A 105 15.21 10.31 -4.92
CA VAL A 105 15.21 9.30 -5.97
C VAL A 105 15.99 9.78 -7.19
N THR A 106 15.77 11.03 -7.61
CA THR A 106 16.47 11.62 -8.77
C THR A 106 17.97 11.74 -8.53
N ASN A 107 18.39 12.11 -7.31
CA ASN A 107 19.79 12.27 -6.93
C ASN A 107 20.48 10.92 -6.64
N GLY A 108 19.71 9.83 -6.49
CA GLY A 108 20.27 8.54 -6.07
C GLY A 108 20.75 8.54 -4.62
N ASP A 109 20.07 9.24 -3.72
CA ASP A 109 20.48 9.38 -2.31
C ASP A 109 20.26 8.08 -1.52
N ALA A 110 19.31 7.22 -1.96
CA ALA A 110 19.07 5.91 -1.41
C ALA A 110 18.69 4.89 -2.50
N ASP A 111 18.79 3.61 -2.18
CA ASP A 111 18.52 2.50 -3.09
C ASP A 111 17.09 1.99 -2.94
N CYS A 112 16.60 1.93 -1.70
CA CYS A 112 15.23 1.55 -1.34
C CYS A 112 14.64 2.55 -0.35
N PHE A 113 13.34 2.72 -0.39
CA PHE A 113 12.59 3.70 0.39
C PHE A 113 11.42 3.03 1.12
N ALA A 114 11.26 3.33 2.39
CA ALA A 114 10.04 3.05 3.13
C ALA A 114 9.01 4.14 2.84
N LEU A 115 7.94 3.79 2.15
CA LEU A 115 6.94 4.72 1.63
C LEU A 115 5.53 4.26 1.98
N ASN A 116 4.57 5.19 1.89
CA ASN A 116 3.17 4.80 1.78
C ASN A 116 2.92 4.14 0.42
N SER A 117 2.18 3.02 0.39
CA SER A 117 1.84 2.29 -0.84
C SER A 117 1.12 3.13 -1.89
N LEU A 118 0.53 4.26 -1.48
CA LEU A 118 -0.15 5.23 -2.35
C LEU A 118 0.73 6.44 -2.71
N ASN A 119 2.04 6.40 -2.42
CA ASN A 119 2.94 7.49 -2.82
C ASN A 119 3.12 7.50 -4.35
N PRO A 120 2.78 8.60 -5.05
CA PRO A 120 2.83 8.69 -6.52
C PRO A 120 4.22 8.42 -7.10
N ILE A 121 5.30 8.67 -6.34
CA ILE A 121 6.66 8.44 -6.80
C ILE A 121 6.93 6.98 -7.17
N ILE A 122 6.24 6.05 -6.53
CA ILE A 122 6.39 4.61 -6.80
C ILE A 122 6.10 4.33 -8.28
N GLY A 123 5.01 4.86 -8.80
CA GLY A 123 4.63 4.70 -10.20
C GLY A 123 5.47 5.55 -11.15
N THR A 124 5.71 6.83 -10.84
CA THR A 124 6.42 7.77 -11.71
C THR A 124 7.91 7.43 -11.85
N ALA A 125 8.55 6.95 -10.77
CA ALA A 125 9.94 6.50 -10.78
C ALA A 125 10.09 5.00 -11.08
N ARG A 126 9.00 4.29 -11.39
CA ARG A 126 9.00 2.85 -11.68
C ARG A 126 9.69 2.01 -10.59
N MET A 127 9.42 2.36 -9.35
CA MET A 127 9.97 1.61 -8.23
C MET A 127 9.29 0.26 -8.07
N THR A 128 10.03 -0.72 -7.62
CA THR A 128 9.51 -2.07 -7.33
C THR A 128 9.19 -2.17 -5.85
N ILE A 129 7.92 -2.42 -5.51
CA ILE A 129 7.49 -2.72 -4.15
C ILE A 129 7.88 -4.16 -3.82
N LEU A 130 8.55 -4.35 -2.68
CA LEU A 130 8.90 -5.67 -2.18
C LEU A 130 7.76 -6.29 -1.38
N LEU A 131 7.59 -7.60 -1.53
CA LEU A 131 6.59 -8.36 -0.80
C LEU A 131 7.00 -8.52 0.67
N ASP A 132 6.11 -8.20 1.57
CA ASP A 132 6.23 -8.48 3.01
C ASP A 132 5.88 -9.96 3.28
N ASP A 133 6.84 -10.85 3.04
CA ASP A 133 6.66 -12.31 3.09
C ASP A 133 6.52 -12.87 4.52
N LYS A 134 6.81 -12.07 5.53
CA LYS A 134 6.57 -12.43 6.95
C LYS A 134 5.36 -11.74 7.56
N VAL A 135 4.61 -10.99 6.77
CA VAL A 135 3.40 -10.29 7.19
C VAL A 135 3.64 -9.44 8.45
N MET A 136 4.71 -8.65 8.43
CA MET A 136 5.05 -7.72 9.50
C MET A 136 4.06 -6.55 9.55
N ILE A 137 3.65 -6.07 8.36
CA ILE A 137 2.77 -4.93 8.20
C ILE A 137 1.34 -5.43 8.04
N PRO A 138 0.42 -5.07 8.95
CA PRO A 138 -0.97 -5.51 8.85
C PRO A 138 -1.64 -4.93 7.59
N SER A 139 -2.64 -5.66 7.08
CA SER A 139 -3.50 -5.17 6.02
C SER A 139 -4.27 -3.93 6.46
N ASN A 140 -4.39 -2.94 5.59
CA ASN A 140 -5.09 -1.67 5.84
C ASN A 140 -5.93 -1.31 4.61
N ALA A 141 -7.00 -2.07 4.41
CA ALA A 141 -7.88 -1.94 3.26
C ALA A 141 -8.86 -0.77 3.40
N VAL A 142 -9.29 -0.23 2.27
CA VAL A 142 -10.43 0.69 2.22
C VAL A 142 -11.71 -0.09 2.44
N ILE A 143 -12.54 0.35 3.37
CA ILE A 143 -13.82 -0.27 3.72
C ILE A 143 -14.94 0.77 3.68
N ALA A 144 -16.17 0.33 3.43
CA ALA A 144 -17.36 1.14 3.62
C ALA A 144 -18.03 0.77 4.95
N LEU A 145 -18.29 1.78 5.79
CA LEU A 145 -19.12 1.65 6.98
C LEU A 145 -20.55 2.02 6.61
N VAL A 146 -21.49 1.14 6.87
CA VAL A 146 -22.87 1.23 6.41
C VAL A 146 -23.83 1.14 7.59
N ASP A 147 -24.89 1.96 7.58
CA ASP A 147 -26.03 1.77 8.48
C ASP A 147 -26.90 0.62 7.94
N GLY A 148 -26.81 -0.54 8.57
CA GLY A 148 -27.54 -1.75 8.18
C GLY A 148 -29.06 -1.66 8.34
N THR A 149 -29.58 -0.62 9.01
CA THR A 149 -31.04 -0.42 9.14
C THR A 149 -31.66 0.20 7.90
N VAL A 150 -30.87 0.86 7.06
CA VAL A 150 -31.33 1.58 5.86
C VAL A 150 -30.65 1.05 4.57
N ALA A 151 -29.56 0.35 4.70
CA ALA A 151 -28.84 -0.21 3.54
C ALA A 151 -29.62 -1.36 2.91
N THR A 152 -29.85 -1.27 1.61
CA THR A 152 -30.46 -2.38 0.87
C THR A 152 -29.39 -3.40 0.43
N PRO A 153 -29.77 -4.67 0.16
CA PRO A 153 -28.85 -5.66 -0.38
C PRO A 153 -28.14 -5.20 -1.66
N GLU A 154 -28.87 -4.46 -2.54
CA GLU A 154 -28.33 -3.94 -3.78
C GLU A 154 -27.26 -2.86 -3.52
N ALA A 155 -27.45 -1.99 -2.52
CA ALA A 155 -26.47 -0.99 -2.14
C ALA A 155 -25.19 -1.63 -1.58
N ILE A 156 -25.33 -2.67 -0.76
CA ILE A 156 -24.19 -3.43 -0.24
C ILE A 156 -23.45 -4.14 -1.37
N PHE A 157 -24.17 -4.78 -2.29
CA PHE A 157 -23.57 -5.42 -3.46
C PHE A 157 -22.80 -4.44 -4.34
N ALA A 158 -23.36 -3.24 -4.58
CA ALA A 158 -22.67 -2.19 -5.33
C ALA A 158 -21.37 -1.73 -4.64
N LEU A 159 -21.39 -1.57 -3.32
CA LEU A 159 -20.19 -1.23 -2.54
C LEU A 159 -19.13 -2.34 -2.59
N ASP A 160 -19.54 -3.61 -2.52
CA ASP A 160 -18.64 -4.75 -2.63
C ASP A 160 -18.03 -4.86 -4.04
N SER A 161 -18.81 -4.56 -5.08
CA SER A 161 -18.35 -4.53 -6.47
C SER A 161 -17.29 -3.45 -6.67
N ILE A 162 -17.54 -2.24 -6.17
CA ILE A 162 -16.56 -1.14 -6.16
C ILE A 162 -15.31 -1.56 -5.37
N GLY A 163 -15.47 -2.13 -4.19
CA GLY A 163 -14.37 -2.59 -3.35
C GLY A 163 -13.49 -3.63 -4.05
N THR A 164 -14.11 -4.57 -4.77
CA THR A 164 -13.37 -5.58 -5.54
C THR A 164 -12.58 -4.99 -6.71
N ALA A 165 -13.15 -4.00 -7.41
CA ALA A 165 -12.50 -3.34 -8.53
C ALA A 165 -11.42 -2.34 -8.11
N LEU A 166 -11.50 -1.84 -6.86
CA LEU A 166 -10.56 -0.86 -6.30
C LEU A 166 -9.31 -1.57 -5.79
N THR A 167 -8.30 -1.69 -6.65
CA THR A 167 -6.97 -2.20 -6.29
C THR A 167 -6.03 -1.06 -5.88
N THR A 168 -4.94 -1.36 -5.17
CA THR A 168 -3.91 -0.36 -4.82
C THR A 168 -3.33 0.31 -6.07
N GLU A 169 -3.11 -0.45 -7.14
CA GLU A 169 -2.62 0.08 -8.40
C GLU A 169 -3.63 1.06 -9.04
N ARG A 170 -4.91 0.69 -9.07
CA ARG A 170 -5.97 1.55 -9.61
C ARG A 170 -6.09 2.84 -8.80
N LEU A 171 -6.03 2.74 -7.47
CA LEU A 171 -6.08 3.91 -6.60
C LEU A 171 -4.86 4.81 -6.82
N ASN A 172 -3.66 4.24 -7.01
CA ASN A 172 -2.46 5.01 -7.37
C ASN A 172 -2.59 5.70 -8.72
N GLN A 173 -3.18 5.06 -9.73
CA GLN A 173 -3.44 5.69 -11.03
C GLN A 173 -4.36 6.90 -10.89
N MET A 174 -5.48 6.74 -10.17
CA MET A 174 -6.42 7.84 -9.90
C MET A 174 -5.76 8.99 -9.12
N LEU A 175 -4.98 8.68 -8.09
CA LEU A 175 -4.23 9.69 -7.34
C LEU A 175 -3.21 10.43 -8.20
N ASN A 176 -2.53 9.72 -9.11
CA ASN A 176 -1.60 10.35 -10.03
C ASN A 176 -2.31 11.32 -11.00
N GLU A 177 -3.49 10.98 -11.49
CA GLU A 177 -4.30 11.89 -12.31
C GLU A 177 -4.69 13.15 -11.55
N ILE A 178 -5.08 13.01 -10.28
CA ILE A 178 -5.49 14.13 -9.45
C ILE A 178 -4.29 15.00 -9.06
N VAL A 179 -3.23 14.39 -8.53
CA VAL A 179 -2.10 15.11 -7.90
C VAL A 179 -1.15 15.68 -8.94
N ASN A 180 -0.77 14.89 -9.94
CA ASN A 180 0.24 15.27 -10.91
C ASN A 180 -0.35 15.91 -12.18
N ASN A 181 -1.55 15.50 -12.60
CA ASN A 181 -2.19 16.03 -13.80
C ASN A 181 -3.27 17.08 -13.50
N GLY A 182 -3.59 17.33 -12.21
CA GLY A 182 -4.56 18.34 -11.81
C GLY A 182 -6.01 18.00 -12.18
N ALA A 183 -6.33 16.71 -12.38
CA ALA A 183 -7.69 16.28 -12.70
C ALA A 183 -8.64 16.50 -11.51
N ASP A 184 -9.90 16.80 -11.80
CA ASP A 184 -10.93 16.94 -10.77
C ASP A 184 -11.21 15.56 -10.14
N PRO A 185 -11.11 15.40 -8.80
CA PRO A 185 -11.36 14.13 -8.12
C PRO A 185 -12.75 13.53 -8.41
N VAL A 186 -13.78 14.38 -8.60
CA VAL A 186 -15.15 13.93 -8.91
C VAL A 186 -15.20 13.30 -10.31
N VAL A 187 -14.51 13.91 -11.28
CA VAL A 187 -14.44 13.38 -12.66
C VAL A 187 -13.73 12.02 -12.67
N VAL A 188 -12.59 11.92 -11.95
CA VAL A 188 -11.83 10.67 -11.86
C VAL A 188 -12.64 9.57 -11.16
N ALA A 189 -13.34 9.91 -10.07
CA ALA A 189 -14.16 8.95 -9.34
C ALA A 189 -15.36 8.46 -10.16
N ASN A 190 -16.02 9.35 -10.92
CA ASN A 190 -17.14 8.99 -11.78
C ASN A 190 -16.69 8.05 -12.91
N ALA A 191 -15.57 8.36 -13.57
CA ALA A 191 -15.01 7.49 -14.60
C ALA A 191 -14.66 6.09 -14.06
N PHE A 192 -14.17 6.00 -12.83
CA PHE A 192 -13.94 4.70 -12.18
C PHE A 192 -15.26 3.96 -11.90
N ALA A 193 -16.29 4.65 -11.38
CA ALA A 193 -17.57 4.05 -11.07
C ALA A 193 -18.29 3.51 -12.33
N GLU A 194 -18.19 4.20 -13.46
CA GLU A 194 -18.73 3.73 -14.75
C GLU A 194 -18.11 2.39 -15.16
N VAL A 195 -16.79 2.24 -15.04
CA VAL A 195 -16.11 0.96 -15.33
C VAL A 195 -16.59 -0.17 -14.40
N CYS A 196 -16.87 0.13 -13.13
CA CYS A 196 -17.36 -0.87 -12.18
C CYS A 196 -18.79 -1.36 -12.52
N ILE A 197 -19.62 -0.48 -13.08
CA ILE A 197 -21.01 -0.81 -13.47
C ILE A 197 -21.03 -1.67 -14.74
N GLU A 198 -20.10 -1.48 -15.67
CA GLU A 198 -20.01 -2.28 -16.90
C GLU A 198 -19.50 -3.71 -16.68
N ILE A 199 -18.96 -4.02 -15.51
CA ILE A 199 -18.48 -5.37 -15.13
C ILE A 199 -19.63 -6.25 -14.57
N GLU A 200 -20.90 -5.86 -14.68
CA GLU A 200 -21.98 -6.74 -14.31
C GLU A 200 -21.89 -8.05 -15.11
N PRO A 201 -21.86 -9.23 -14.43
CA PRO A 201 -21.91 -10.49 -15.15
C PRO A 201 -23.26 -10.56 -15.87
N GLY A 202 -23.19 -10.58 -17.20
CA GLY A 202 -24.36 -10.78 -18.05
C GLY A 202 -25.19 -11.96 -17.56
N HIS A 203 -26.47 -11.79 -17.61
CA HIS A 203 -27.58 -12.72 -17.25
C HIS A 203 -27.31 -14.17 -17.54
#